data_33ef97ef767524002c9f25ddc688b5e5
#
_entry.id   33ef97ef767524002c9f25ddc688b5e5
#
_cell.length_a   1.000
_cell.length_b   1.000
_cell.length_c   1.000
_cell.angle_alpha   90.00
_cell.angle_beta   90.00
_cell.angle_gamma   90.00
#
_symmetry.space_group_name_H-M   'P 1'
#
loop_
_entity.id
_entity.type
_entity.pdbx_description
1 polymer ?
#
loop_
_entity_poly.entity_id
_entity_poly.type
_entity_poly.pdbx_seq_one_letter_code
_entity_poly.pdbx_strand_id
1 'polypeptide(L)'
;MIERIREDTLNLMTIAGLSGHEDQVRNYIKEELKKIGLKPIFDKFGNTTVTFPGTSPSVMLFTHMDQLGLIVRKIEDDGFLKFERVGGVPEKILPGQAVSAISKSGKPLSGIIGIKSHHANQPEEKYQVSSY
;
A
#
# COMPACT_ATOMS: atom_id res chain seq x y z
N MET A 1 11.69 -9.68 22.34
CA MET A 1 10.54 -8.79 22.07
C MET A 1 10.91 -7.69 21.06
N ILE A 2 11.90 -6.86 21.30
CA ILE A 2 12.31 -5.76 20.39
C ILE A 2 12.70 -6.27 19.01
N GLU A 3 13.50 -7.33 18.90
CA GLU A 3 13.89 -7.90 17.61
C GLU A 3 12.69 -8.38 16.80
N ARG A 4 11.70 -8.98 17.45
CA ARG A 4 10.47 -9.38 16.77
C ARG A 4 9.67 -8.18 16.24
N ILE A 5 9.54 -7.12 17.04
CA ILE A 5 8.87 -5.88 16.59
C ILE A 5 9.59 -5.30 15.37
N ARG A 6 10.92 -5.29 15.40
CA ARG A 6 11.74 -4.82 14.28
C ARG A 6 11.50 -5.67 13.03
N GLU A 7 11.53 -6.99 13.17
CA GLU A 7 11.32 -7.93 12.06
C GLU A 7 9.91 -7.79 11.45
N ASP A 8 8.87 -7.81 12.30
CA ASP A 8 7.49 -7.64 11.85
C ASP A 8 7.28 -6.28 11.14
N THR A 9 7.90 -5.21 11.68
CA THR A 9 7.85 -3.88 11.05
C THR A 9 8.50 -3.89 9.67
N LEU A 10 9.70 -4.42 9.54
CA LEU A 10 10.42 -4.50 8.26
C LEU A 10 9.64 -5.32 7.22
N ASN A 11 9.07 -6.44 7.64
CA ASN A 11 8.25 -7.28 6.76
C ASN A 11 7.00 -6.55 6.29
N LEU A 12 6.26 -5.92 7.21
CA LEU A 12 5.05 -5.17 6.87
C LEU A 12 5.32 -3.98 5.96
N MET A 13 6.46 -3.30 6.11
CA MET A 13 6.86 -2.18 5.24
C MET A 13 7.13 -2.61 3.78
N THR A 14 7.43 -3.88 3.54
CA THR A 14 7.74 -4.39 2.19
C THR A 14 6.57 -5.07 1.49
N ILE A 15 5.48 -5.33 2.22
CA ILE A 15 4.27 -5.96 1.67
C ILE A 15 3.38 -4.88 1.06
N ALA A 16 2.94 -5.07 -0.17
CA ALA A 16 1.98 -4.18 -0.80
C ALA A 16 0.61 -4.26 -0.10
N GLY A 17 0.09 -3.12 0.30
CA GLY A 17 -1.18 -3.03 1.05
C GLY A 17 -1.91 -1.72 0.77
N LEU A 18 -2.17 -1.42 -0.51
CA LEU A 18 -2.98 -0.26 -0.89
C LEU A 18 -4.40 -0.40 -0.34
N SER A 19 -5.04 0.71 0.07
CA SER A 19 -6.44 0.71 0.53
C SER A 19 -7.36 -0.01 -0.47
N GLY A 20 -8.11 -1.00 0.01
CA GLY A 20 -8.94 -1.91 -0.79
C GLY A 20 -8.19 -3.09 -1.43
N HIS A 21 -6.87 -3.18 -1.24
CA HIS A 21 -6.00 -4.24 -1.75
C HIS A 21 -5.03 -4.77 -0.68
N GLU A 22 -5.52 -4.92 0.55
CA GLU A 22 -4.73 -5.29 1.74
C GLU A 22 -4.54 -6.81 1.89
N ASP A 23 -4.94 -7.62 0.93
CA ASP A 23 -4.94 -9.09 1.02
C ASP A 23 -3.58 -9.67 1.43
N GLN A 24 -2.48 -9.12 0.93
CA GLN A 24 -1.14 -9.60 1.25
C GLN A 24 -0.77 -9.29 2.70
N VAL A 25 -1.07 -8.07 3.16
CA VAL A 25 -0.85 -7.66 4.56
C VAL A 25 -1.70 -8.52 5.50
N ARG A 26 -2.97 -8.69 5.17
CA ARG A 26 -3.90 -9.53 5.93
C ARG A 26 -3.41 -10.97 6.04
N ASN A 27 -2.93 -11.55 4.94
CA ASN A 27 -2.39 -12.90 4.94
C ASN A 27 -1.13 -13.02 5.80
N TYR A 28 -0.22 -12.06 5.75
CA TYR A 28 0.94 -12.01 6.61
C TYR A 28 0.53 -11.99 8.10
N ILE A 29 -0.35 -11.07 8.48
CA ILE A 29 -0.87 -10.95 9.86
C ILE A 29 -1.53 -12.27 10.30
N LYS A 30 -2.33 -12.88 9.43
CA LYS A 30 -2.98 -14.18 9.70
C LYS A 30 -1.97 -15.26 10.04
N GLU A 31 -0.92 -15.39 9.25
CA GLU A 31 0.08 -16.43 9.48
C GLU A 31 0.91 -16.14 10.75
N GLU A 32 1.26 -14.90 11.03
CA GLU A 32 1.94 -14.53 12.28
C GLU A 32 1.08 -14.80 13.52
N LEU A 33 -0.21 -14.50 13.47
CA LEU A 33 -1.14 -14.82 14.56
C LEU A 33 -1.28 -16.33 14.80
N LYS A 34 -1.33 -17.12 13.74
CA LYS A 34 -1.37 -18.59 13.83
C LYS A 34 -0.12 -19.16 14.49
N LYS A 35 1.07 -18.63 14.18
CA LYS A 35 2.33 -19.09 14.79
C LYS A 35 2.33 -19.00 16.31
N ILE A 36 1.58 -18.06 16.87
CA ILE A 36 1.43 -17.87 18.31
C ILE A 36 0.14 -18.50 18.88
N GLY A 37 -0.49 -19.39 18.10
CA GLY A 37 -1.66 -20.18 18.52
C GLY A 37 -2.98 -19.43 18.51
N LEU A 38 -3.05 -18.21 17.93
CA LEU A 38 -4.27 -17.44 17.85
C LEU A 38 -5.09 -17.81 16.60
N LYS A 39 -6.40 -17.66 16.68
CA LYS A 39 -7.35 -17.95 15.59
C LYS A 39 -8.02 -16.64 15.14
N PRO A 40 -7.47 -15.94 14.14
CA PRO A 40 -8.07 -14.73 13.64
C PRO A 40 -9.37 -15.01 12.91
N ILE A 41 -10.34 -14.10 13.08
CA ILE A 41 -11.62 -14.07 12.39
C ILE A 41 -11.56 -12.93 11.36
N PHE A 42 -12.12 -13.18 10.19
CA PHE A 42 -12.18 -12.20 9.10
C PHE A 42 -13.65 -11.87 8.80
N ASP A 43 -13.93 -10.60 8.65
CA ASP A 43 -15.23 -10.16 8.17
C ASP A 43 -15.25 -9.96 6.63
N LYS A 44 -16.40 -9.62 6.10
CA LYS A 44 -16.59 -9.37 4.65
C LYS A 44 -15.85 -8.13 4.13
N PHE A 45 -15.40 -7.24 5.00
CA PHE A 45 -14.61 -6.06 4.65
C PHE A 45 -13.11 -6.33 4.71
N GLY A 46 -12.71 -7.52 5.18
CA GLY A 46 -11.30 -7.88 5.34
C GLY A 46 -10.71 -7.50 6.69
N ASN A 47 -11.49 -6.98 7.63
CA ASN A 47 -10.99 -6.76 8.98
C ASN A 47 -10.55 -8.06 9.63
N THR A 48 -9.45 -8.01 10.35
CA THR A 48 -8.89 -9.15 11.08
C THR A 48 -9.07 -8.92 12.57
N THR A 49 -9.76 -9.82 13.23
CA THR A 49 -10.06 -9.71 14.67
C THR A 49 -9.58 -10.93 15.43
N VAL A 50 -9.00 -10.71 16.60
CA VAL A 50 -8.70 -11.76 17.58
C VAL A 50 -9.32 -11.34 18.91
N THR A 51 -10.03 -12.27 19.54
CA THR A 51 -10.65 -12.04 20.84
C THR A 51 -9.97 -12.92 21.90
N PHE A 52 -9.55 -12.31 22.97
CA PHE A 52 -9.05 -13.01 24.17
C PHE A 52 -10.19 -13.12 25.18
N PRO A 53 -10.38 -14.31 25.79
CA PRO A 53 -11.36 -14.44 26.85
C PRO A 53 -10.96 -13.60 28.05
N GLY A 54 -11.94 -13.00 28.71
CA GLY A 54 -11.74 -12.15 29.85
C GLY A 54 -13.04 -11.84 30.58
N THR A 55 -12.95 -11.01 31.60
CA THR A 55 -14.09 -10.49 32.36
C THR A 55 -14.33 -9.01 32.00
N SER A 56 -15.53 -8.51 32.26
CA SER A 56 -15.87 -7.09 32.10
C SER A 56 -15.00 -6.20 33.02
N PRO A 57 -14.58 -5.00 32.56
CA PRO A 57 -14.87 -4.39 31.26
C PRO A 57 -14.02 -4.94 30.12
N SER A 58 -14.53 -4.87 28.88
CA SER A 58 -13.78 -5.21 27.67
C SER A 58 -12.98 -4.04 27.17
N VAL A 59 -11.79 -4.32 26.61
CA VAL A 59 -10.92 -3.34 25.94
C VAL A 59 -10.73 -3.79 24.49
N MET A 60 -10.90 -2.86 23.56
CA MET A 60 -10.61 -3.09 22.15
C MET A 60 -9.40 -2.28 21.72
N LEU A 61 -8.39 -2.94 21.15
CA LEU A 61 -7.26 -2.32 20.46
C LEU A 61 -7.50 -2.45 18.95
N PHE A 62 -7.32 -1.39 18.22
CA PHE A 62 -7.49 -1.41 16.76
C PHE A 62 -6.42 -0.57 16.06
N THR A 63 -6.12 -0.96 14.83
CA THR A 63 -5.22 -0.25 13.93
C THR A 63 -5.65 -0.50 12.49
N HIS A 64 -5.20 0.33 11.56
CA HIS A 64 -5.37 0.07 10.13
C HIS A 64 -4.19 -0.74 9.57
N MET A 65 -4.39 -1.40 8.42
CA MET A 65 -3.35 -2.18 7.74
C MET A 65 -3.01 -1.68 6.35
N ASP A 66 -3.75 -0.69 5.84
CA ASP A 66 -3.51 -0.12 4.53
C ASP A 66 -2.34 0.88 4.52
N GLN A 67 -1.80 1.06 3.34
CA GLN A 67 -0.68 1.96 3.07
C GLN A 67 -1.05 2.96 1.96
N LEU A 68 -0.29 4.05 1.92
CA LEU A 68 -0.30 4.99 0.82
C LEU A 68 0.16 4.30 -0.47
N GLY A 69 -0.35 4.77 -1.61
CA GLY A 69 0.16 4.28 -2.88
C GLY A 69 -0.51 4.90 -4.08
N LEU A 70 -0.41 4.20 -5.21
CA LEU A 70 -0.89 4.64 -6.50
C LEU A 70 -1.79 3.56 -7.09
N ILE A 71 -2.90 3.97 -7.72
CA ILE A 71 -3.77 3.07 -8.47
C ILE A 71 -3.71 3.41 -9.96
N VAL A 72 -3.48 2.38 -10.80
CA VAL A 72 -3.47 2.56 -12.25
C VAL A 72 -4.89 2.81 -12.74
N ARG A 73 -5.08 3.94 -13.41
CA ARG A 73 -6.37 4.32 -14.01
C ARG A 73 -6.48 3.92 -15.48
N LYS A 74 -5.36 4.02 -16.21
CA LYS A 74 -5.34 3.74 -17.63
C LYS A 74 -3.96 3.24 -18.06
N ILE A 75 -3.97 2.36 -19.03
CA ILE A 75 -2.77 1.97 -19.79
C ILE A 75 -2.94 2.64 -21.15
N GLU A 76 -2.00 3.51 -21.52
CA GLU A 76 -2.00 4.20 -22.80
C GLU A 76 -1.49 3.28 -23.93
N ASP A 77 -1.79 3.63 -25.17
CA ASP A 77 -1.43 2.82 -26.33
C ASP A 77 0.09 2.67 -26.53
N ASP A 78 0.85 3.65 -26.03
CA ASP A 78 2.32 3.66 -26.02
C ASP A 78 2.93 2.91 -24.82
N GLY A 79 2.09 2.34 -23.94
CA GLY A 79 2.50 1.55 -22.79
C GLY A 79 2.73 2.34 -21.51
N PHE A 80 2.56 3.66 -21.52
CA PHE A 80 2.59 4.43 -20.28
C PHE A 80 1.37 4.15 -19.40
N LEU A 81 1.60 4.20 -18.08
CA LEU A 81 0.54 4.03 -17.08
C LEU A 81 0.14 5.40 -16.53
N LYS A 82 -1.14 5.71 -16.61
CA LYS A 82 -1.73 6.81 -15.84
C LYS A 82 -2.22 6.27 -14.50
N PHE A 83 -1.94 7.00 -13.43
CA PHE A 83 -2.29 6.59 -12.09
C PHE A 83 -2.93 7.73 -11.30
N GLU A 84 -3.61 7.37 -10.23
CA GLU A 84 -4.07 8.28 -9.18
C GLU A 84 -3.45 7.92 -7.84
N ARG A 85 -3.35 8.90 -6.98
CA ARG A 85 -2.86 8.73 -5.62
C ARG A 85 -3.96 8.20 -4.73
N VAL A 86 -3.61 7.25 -3.89
CA VAL A 86 -4.46 6.75 -2.81
C VAL A 86 -3.81 7.13 -1.50
N GLY A 87 -4.53 7.91 -0.68
CA GLY A 87 -4.00 8.50 0.53
C GLY A 87 -3.14 9.75 0.31
N GLY A 88 -2.44 10.17 1.34
CA GLY A 88 -1.72 11.46 1.40
C GLY A 88 -0.34 11.42 0.75
N VAL A 89 -0.20 10.92 -0.48
CA VAL A 89 1.09 10.93 -1.20
C VAL A 89 1.36 12.33 -1.76
N PRO A 90 2.43 13.04 -1.35
CA PRO A 90 2.74 14.36 -1.88
C PRO A 90 3.18 14.28 -3.35
N GLU A 91 2.54 15.05 -4.23
CA GLU A 91 2.87 15.03 -5.68
C GLU A 91 4.33 15.38 -5.97
N LYS A 92 4.85 16.35 -5.23
CA LYS A 92 6.21 16.89 -5.44
C LYS A 92 7.33 15.85 -5.29
N ILE A 93 7.07 14.74 -4.59
CA ILE A 93 8.07 13.68 -4.39
C ILE A 93 7.98 12.56 -5.42
N LEU A 94 6.91 12.53 -6.22
CA LEU A 94 6.67 11.44 -7.17
C LEU A 94 7.65 11.41 -8.36
N PRO A 95 8.04 12.54 -8.96
CA PRO A 95 8.93 12.53 -10.10
C PRO A 95 10.24 11.80 -9.84
N GLY A 96 10.61 10.87 -10.71
CA GLY A 96 11.83 10.09 -10.61
C GLY A 96 11.77 8.93 -9.60
N GLN A 97 10.66 8.75 -8.90
CA GLN A 97 10.53 7.63 -7.96
C GLN A 97 10.39 6.30 -8.69
N ALA A 98 11.12 5.30 -8.18
CA ALA A 98 10.91 3.92 -8.57
C ALA A 98 9.62 3.40 -7.92
N VAL A 99 8.81 2.71 -8.71
CA VAL A 99 7.55 2.11 -8.28
C VAL A 99 7.47 0.66 -8.69
N SER A 100 6.62 -0.09 -8.00
CA SER A 100 6.27 -1.45 -8.36
C SER A 100 4.77 -1.52 -8.63
N ALA A 101 4.39 -1.79 -9.86
CA ALA A 101 3.00 -2.04 -10.23
C ALA A 101 2.71 -3.53 -10.12
N ILE A 102 1.62 -3.88 -9.47
CA ILE A 102 1.17 -5.28 -9.38
C ILE A 102 0.24 -5.58 -10.54
N SER A 103 0.65 -6.50 -11.41
CA SER A 103 -0.17 -6.94 -12.54
C SER A 103 -1.37 -7.78 -12.08
N LYS A 104 -2.34 -7.98 -12.96
CA LYS A 104 -3.51 -8.86 -12.70
C LYS A 104 -3.12 -10.30 -12.33
N SER A 105 -1.95 -10.76 -12.78
CA SER A 105 -1.42 -12.08 -12.39
C SER A 105 -0.66 -12.09 -11.06
N GLY A 106 -0.64 -10.97 -10.34
CA GLY A 106 0.11 -10.81 -9.09
C GLY A 106 1.61 -10.57 -9.28
N LYS A 107 2.12 -10.49 -10.52
CA LYS A 107 3.54 -10.24 -10.77
C LYS A 107 3.87 -8.76 -10.61
N PRO A 108 4.94 -8.42 -9.86
CA PRO A 108 5.41 -7.05 -9.78
C PRO A 108 6.09 -6.64 -11.10
N LEU A 109 5.82 -5.43 -11.53
CA LEU A 109 6.44 -4.77 -12.68
C LEU A 109 7.13 -3.51 -12.18
N SER A 110 8.43 -3.42 -12.35
CA SER A 110 9.18 -2.22 -11.97
C SER A 110 8.95 -1.10 -12.98
N GLY A 111 8.79 0.11 -12.46
CA GLY A 111 8.62 1.32 -13.24
C GLY A 111 9.26 2.52 -12.58
N ILE A 112 9.32 3.62 -13.32
CA ILE A 112 9.79 4.92 -12.82
C ILE A 112 8.72 5.95 -13.17
N ILE A 113 8.39 6.80 -12.21
CA ILE A 113 7.46 7.91 -12.45
C ILE A 113 8.19 8.98 -13.27
N GLY A 114 7.75 9.14 -14.51
CA GLY A 114 8.27 10.17 -15.42
C GLY A 114 7.60 11.51 -15.18
N ILE A 115 8.31 12.56 -15.60
CA ILE A 115 7.75 13.89 -15.77
C ILE A 115 8.02 14.35 -17.20
N LYS A 116 7.19 15.24 -17.69
CA LYS A 116 7.44 15.92 -18.94
C LYS A 116 8.76 16.70 -18.84
N SER A 117 9.61 16.59 -19.84
CA SER A 117 10.90 17.30 -19.86
C SER A 117 10.67 18.81 -19.71
N HIS A 118 11.56 19.50 -18.96
CA HIS A 118 11.52 20.95 -18.80
C HIS A 118 11.48 21.70 -20.15
N HIS A 119 12.18 21.18 -21.17
CA HIS A 119 12.18 21.76 -22.50
C HIS A 119 10.89 21.51 -23.29
N ALA A 120 10.10 20.53 -22.90
CA ALA A 120 8.82 20.20 -23.54
C ALA A 120 7.61 20.80 -22.81
N ASN A 121 7.81 21.46 -21.67
CA ASN A 121 6.75 22.11 -20.90
C ASN A 121 6.45 23.49 -21.51
N GLN A 122 5.17 23.86 -21.52
CA GLN A 122 4.76 25.24 -21.76
C GLN A 122 5.21 26.11 -20.57
N PRO A 123 5.39 27.44 -20.76
CA PRO A 123 5.83 28.33 -19.68
C PRO A 123 4.99 28.22 -18.40
N GLU A 124 3.68 28.02 -18.54
CA GLU A 124 2.73 27.86 -17.44
C GLU A 124 2.87 26.53 -16.70
N GLU A 125 3.37 25.50 -17.38
CA GLU A 125 3.53 24.13 -16.82
C GLU A 125 4.85 23.93 -16.07
N LYS A 126 5.82 24.84 -16.25
CA LYS A 126 7.20 24.66 -15.75
C LYS A 126 7.33 24.43 -14.23
N TYR A 127 6.33 24.85 -13.48
CA TYR A 127 6.32 24.77 -12.02
C TYR A 127 5.10 24.04 -11.47
N GLN A 128 4.24 23.51 -12.34
CA GLN A 128 3.11 22.69 -11.95
C GLN A 128 3.50 21.22 -12.09
N VAL A 129 3.35 20.46 -11.01
CA VAL A 129 3.33 19.01 -11.10
C VAL A 129 1.97 18.67 -11.72
N SER A 130 1.95 18.39 -13.01
CA SER A 130 0.71 17.98 -13.66
C SER A 130 0.21 16.70 -13.00
N SER A 131 -0.98 16.77 -12.42
CA SER A 131 -1.75 15.60 -12.01
C SER A 131 -2.17 14.86 -13.28
N TYR A 132 -1.50 13.78 -13.60
CA TYR A 132 -1.91 12.85 -14.64
C TYR A 132 -2.61 11.64 -14.04
#